data_dd38e673de7f48d6102e852b074c5b18
#
_entry.id   dd38e673de7f48d6102e852b074c5b18
#
_cell.length_a   1.000
_cell.length_b   1.000
_cell.length_c   1.000
_cell.angle_alpha   90.00
_cell.angle_beta   90.00
_cell.angle_gamma   90.00
#
_symmetry.space_group_name_H-M   'P 1'
#
loop_
_entity.id
_entity.type
_entity.pdbx_description
1 polymer ?
#
loop_
_entity_poly.entity_id
_entity_poly.type
_entity_poly.pdbx_seq_one_letter_code
_entity_poly.pdbx_strand_id
1 'polypeptide(L)'
;MVATRLTRLPEYLFADLEKKIAEKTAAGRDVINLGIGDPDLPPPDSFTKSLQLHAADSDAHFYSSSRGDAGVRKAIAKYFKGRFGVELDPDSQICVVLGGKEGLSSLGRAFVNPGDSVAAPSPAYPVYAQGVATLCDGKVQTMPLTKENGFLPDLNLAEGAKMLFVNYPNNPTGAIATEFFWQSLQDFADTHPETVVCHDHAYSEMTFGDYVAPSFLQYTKNAVEMHSLSKVFNATGFRIGFCVGRADYIAALVKAKSQIDSGAPLMIQRAMADGLAGYRGTEPPKEVVEIRKIYGERRAYTEKALRELGLDVIESPATFYVWARVGDDELPFVQRALDHDIVVTPGRGFGQEGVGYIRLALTQPLDRIKLAMQRLG
;
A
#
# COMPACT_ATOMS: atom_id res chain seq x y z
N MET A 1 28.83 -4.81 16.03
CA MET A 1 28.78 -4.70 14.55
C MET A 1 27.38 -5.07 14.10
N VAL A 2 26.77 -4.29 13.21
CA VAL A 2 25.45 -4.60 12.60
C VAL A 2 25.64 -5.55 11.42
N ALA A 3 24.55 -6.25 10.99
CA ALA A 3 24.60 -7.10 9.82
C ALA A 3 24.84 -6.28 8.54
N THR A 4 25.70 -6.79 7.64
CA THR A 4 26.11 -6.08 6.40
C THR A 4 24.93 -5.63 5.54
N ARG A 5 23.82 -6.41 5.51
CA ARG A 5 22.61 -6.00 4.77
C ARG A 5 22.01 -4.68 5.25
N LEU A 6 22.18 -4.31 6.52
CA LEU A 6 21.67 -3.03 7.05
C LEU A 6 22.48 -1.83 6.52
N THR A 7 23.76 -2.00 6.20
CA THR A 7 24.58 -0.91 5.62
C THR A 7 24.24 -0.62 4.17
N ARG A 8 23.46 -1.51 3.52
CA ARG A 8 22.98 -1.33 2.14
C ARG A 8 21.59 -0.64 2.08
N LEU A 9 20.92 -0.50 3.23
CA LEU A 9 19.66 0.24 3.29
C LEU A 9 19.97 1.75 3.25
N PRO A 10 19.28 2.52 2.39
CA PRO A 10 19.33 3.98 2.47
C PRO A 10 18.74 4.44 3.80
N GLU A 11 19.06 5.67 4.20
CA GLU A 11 18.33 6.31 5.30
C GLU A 11 16.84 6.35 4.97
N TYR A 12 15.99 6.11 5.98
CA TYR A 12 14.55 6.08 5.77
C TYR A 12 14.06 7.47 5.37
N LEU A 13 13.59 7.59 4.13
CA LEU A 13 13.19 8.86 3.51
C LEU A 13 12.33 9.76 4.43
N PHE A 14 11.40 9.14 5.16
CA PHE A 14 10.49 9.89 6.01
C PHE A 14 11.14 10.38 7.32
N ALA A 15 12.26 9.81 7.76
CA ALA A 15 12.94 10.24 9.00
C ALA A 15 13.50 11.66 8.88
N ASP A 16 14.09 12.01 7.72
CA ASP A 16 14.59 13.38 7.48
C ASP A 16 13.44 14.39 7.36
N LEU A 17 12.35 14.00 6.72
CA LEU A 17 11.13 14.82 6.66
C LEU A 17 10.52 15.03 8.05
N GLU A 18 10.40 13.99 8.86
CA GLU A 18 9.88 14.06 10.23
C GLU A 18 10.74 14.98 11.10
N LYS A 19 12.07 14.90 10.96
CA LYS A 19 13.00 15.81 11.67
C LYS A 19 12.77 17.27 11.30
N LYS A 20 12.70 17.59 9.99
CA LYS A 20 12.45 18.96 9.51
C LYS A 20 11.09 19.49 9.95
N ILE A 21 10.05 18.64 9.95
CA ILE A 21 8.73 18.98 10.47
C ILE A 21 8.82 19.31 11.96
N ALA A 22 9.48 18.46 12.75
CA ALA A 22 9.65 18.65 14.18
C ALA A 22 10.39 19.97 14.51
N GLU A 23 11.49 20.27 13.80
CA GLU A 23 12.27 21.50 13.95
C GLU A 23 11.43 22.75 13.67
N LYS A 24 10.66 22.77 12.55
CA LYS A 24 9.79 23.89 12.21
C LYS A 24 8.64 24.06 13.20
N THR A 25 8.03 22.95 13.61
CA THR A 25 6.95 22.96 14.60
C THR A 25 7.44 23.47 15.96
N ALA A 26 8.61 23.04 16.40
CA ALA A 26 9.24 23.55 17.62
C ALA A 26 9.55 25.06 17.55
N ALA A 27 9.82 25.59 16.36
CA ALA A 27 9.99 27.01 16.09
C ALA A 27 8.65 27.78 15.99
N GLY A 28 7.50 27.15 16.29
CA GLY A 28 6.17 27.76 16.23
C GLY A 28 5.61 27.99 14.84
N ARG A 29 6.17 27.33 13.82
CA ARG A 29 5.68 27.44 12.43
C ARG A 29 4.44 26.58 12.23
N ASP A 30 3.49 27.09 11.46
CA ASP A 30 2.28 26.37 11.05
C ASP A 30 2.57 25.49 9.81
N VAL A 31 3.13 24.31 10.07
CA VAL A 31 3.53 23.35 9.01
C VAL A 31 2.34 22.55 8.51
N ILE A 32 2.16 22.49 7.19
CA ILE A 32 1.16 21.65 6.52
C ILE A 32 1.87 20.44 5.91
N ASN A 33 1.67 19.28 6.50
CA ASN A 33 2.32 18.05 6.04
C ASN A 33 1.47 17.32 5.02
N LEU A 34 1.87 17.40 3.73
CA LEU A 34 1.34 16.64 2.61
C LEU A 34 2.32 15.54 2.15
N GLY A 35 3.36 15.24 2.92
CA GLY A 35 4.38 14.24 2.59
C GLY A 35 4.03 12.84 3.08
N ILE A 36 3.47 12.71 4.29
CA ILE A 36 3.23 11.42 4.94
C ILE A 36 1.82 10.93 4.62
N GLY A 37 1.75 9.73 4.02
CA GLY A 37 0.49 9.08 3.65
C GLY A 37 -0.14 8.32 4.82
N ASP A 38 -0.40 9.01 5.94
CA ASP A 38 -1.12 8.48 7.08
C ASP A 38 -2.52 9.12 7.13
N PRO A 39 -3.61 8.35 6.90
CA PRO A 39 -4.97 8.87 6.93
C PRO A 39 -5.28 9.70 8.18
N ASP A 40 -5.81 10.90 7.98
CA ASP A 40 -6.17 11.85 9.04
C ASP A 40 -7.58 11.66 9.62
N LEU A 41 -8.43 10.97 8.88
CA LEU A 41 -9.79 10.67 9.34
C LEU A 41 -9.75 9.55 10.39
N PRO A 42 -10.61 9.59 11.40
CA PRO A 42 -10.73 8.49 12.35
C PRO A 42 -11.21 7.21 11.65
N PRO A 43 -10.94 6.05 12.24
CA PRO A 43 -11.61 4.81 11.82
C PRO A 43 -13.13 4.97 11.92
N PRO A 44 -13.92 4.28 11.08
CA PRO A 44 -15.38 4.27 11.20
C PRO A 44 -15.85 3.90 12.61
N ASP A 45 -16.93 4.53 13.05
CA ASP A 45 -17.53 4.22 14.36
C ASP A 45 -17.91 2.75 14.50
N SER A 46 -18.37 2.11 13.42
CA SER A 46 -18.68 0.68 13.39
C SER A 46 -17.44 -0.16 13.72
N PHE A 47 -16.27 0.18 13.15
CA PHE A 47 -15.00 -0.49 13.42
C PHE A 47 -14.55 -0.28 14.88
N THR A 48 -14.64 0.95 15.38
CA THR A 48 -14.23 1.28 16.75
C THR A 48 -15.13 0.60 17.79
N LYS A 49 -16.45 0.56 17.57
CA LYS A 49 -17.41 -0.16 18.43
C LYS A 49 -17.18 -1.66 18.42
N SER A 50 -16.90 -2.24 17.24
CA SER A 50 -16.55 -3.66 17.12
C SER A 50 -15.27 -3.99 17.88
N LEU A 51 -14.24 -3.13 17.77
CA LEU A 51 -13.00 -3.28 18.51
C LEU A 51 -13.22 -3.27 20.03
N GLN A 52 -14.04 -2.33 20.54
CA GLN A 52 -14.40 -2.25 21.95
C GLN A 52 -15.17 -3.51 22.42
N LEU A 53 -16.10 -4.00 21.60
CA LEU A 53 -16.84 -5.22 21.88
C LEU A 53 -15.89 -6.42 22.03
N HIS A 54 -15.05 -6.64 21.02
CA HIS A 54 -14.14 -7.79 21.02
C HIS A 54 -12.96 -7.68 21.98
N ALA A 55 -12.65 -6.48 22.47
CA ALA A 55 -11.68 -6.33 23.57
C ALA A 55 -12.19 -6.93 24.89
N ALA A 56 -13.52 -7.09 25.05
CA ALA A 56 -14.15 -7.72 26.21
C ALA A 56 -14.37 -9.23 26.06
N ASP A 57 -14.07 -9.82 24.91
CA ASP A 57 -14.18 -11.27 24.72
C ASP A 57 -13.24 -12.01 25.69
N SER A 58 -13.72 -13.08 26.30
CA SER A 58 -12.97 -13.84 27.32
C SER A 58 -11.67 -14.47 26.81
N ASP A 59 -11.54 -14.64 25.50
CA ASP A 59 -10.37 -15.20 24.81
C ASP A 59 -9.50 -14.15 24.11
N ALA A 60 -9.86 -12.87 24.18
CA ALA A 60 -9.14 -11.78 23.48
C ALA A 60 -7.67 -11.64 23.88
N HIS A 61 -7.31 -12.12 25.07
CA HIS A 61 -5.96 -12.07 25.65
C HIS A 61 -5.07 -13.26 25.27
N PHE A 62 -5.59 -14.27 24.59
CA PHE A 62 -4.79 -15.42 24.17
C PHE A 62 -4.02 -15.13 22.87
N TYR A 63 -2.95 -15.89 22.68
CA TYR A 63 -2.27 -15.91 21.39
C TYR A 63 -3.21 -16.38 20.29
N SER A 64 -3.19 -15.66 19.18
CA SER A 64 -3.85 -16.10 17.96
C SER A 64 -3.04 -17.19 17.25
N SER A 65 -3.67 -17.92 16.34
CA SER A 65 -2.93 -18.72 15.36
C SER A 65 -2.06 -17.82 14.48
N SER A 66 -0.84 -18.27 14.12
CA SER A 66 0.02 -17.55 13.17
C SER A 66 -0.63 -17.35 11.80
N ARG A 67 -1.61 -18.19 11.44
CA ARG A 67 -2.45 -18.01 10.23
C ARG A 67 -3.56 -16.98 10.43
N GLY A 68 -3.93 -16.68 11.66
CA GLY A 68 -5.08 -15.87 12.03
C GLY A 68 -6.29 -16.73 12.46
N ASP A 69 -7.26 -16.09 13.12
CA ASP A 69 -8.50 -16.71 13.62
C ASP A 69 -9.32 -17.35 12.49
N ALA A 70 -9.88 -18.54 12.76
CA ALA A 70 -10.63 -19.30 11.75
C ALA A 70 -11.92 -18.58 11.31
N GLY A 71 -12.62 -17.93 12.24
CA GLY A 71 -13.82 -17.14 11.93
C GLY A 71 -13.49 -15.94 11.05
N VAL A 72 -12.36 -15.29 11.33
CA VAL A 72 -11.86 -14.14 10.55
C VAL A 72 -11.48 -14.58 9.13
N ARG A 73 -10.80 -15.71 8.96
CA ARG A 73 -10.46 -16.22 7.62
C ARG A 73 -11.71 -16.55 6.80
N LYS A 74 -12.75 -17.12 7.44
CA LYS A 74 -14.07 -17.34 6.78
C LYS A 74 -14.72 -16.02 6.36
N ALA A 75 -14.62 -14.98 7.17
CA ALA A 75 -15.12 -13.65 6.81
C ALA A 75 -14.36 -13.04 5.62
N ILE A 76 -13.03 -13.20 5.57
CA ILE A 76 -12.21 -12.77 4.42
C ILE A 76 -12.62 -13.54 3.15
N ALA A 77 -12.78 -14.86 3.21
CA ALA A 77 -13.24 -15.67 2.06
C ALA A 77 -14.62 -15.22 1.56
N LYS A 78 -15.56 -14.94 2.48
CA LYS A 78 -16.88 -14.41 2.14
C LYS A 78 -16.80 -13.03 1.47
N TYR A 79 -15.95 -12.13 1.99
CA TYR A 79 -15.68 -10.83 1.39
C TYR A 79 -15.16 -10.98 -0.04
N PHE A 80 -14.16 -11.83 -0.28
CA PHE A 80 -13.58 -12.07 -1.61
C PHE A 80 -14.62 -12.60 -2.59
N LYS A 81 -15.44 -13.57 -2.17
CA LYS A 81 -16.52 -14.11 -3.01
C LYS A 81 -17.54 -13.03 -3.38
N GLY A 82 -17.94 -12.20 -2.43
CA GLY A 82 -18.92 -11.13 -2.68
C GLY A 82 -18.34 -9.98 -3.51
N ARG A 83 -17.14 -9.52 -3.14
CA ARG A 83 -16.54 -8.31 -3.69
C ARG A 83 -15.92 -8.52 -5.07
N PHE A 84 -15.22 -9.65 -5.27
CA PHE A 84 -14.44 -9.95 -6.47
C PHE A 84 -14.92 -11.19 -7.22
N GLY A 85 -15.89 -11.94 -6.71
CA GLY A 85 -16.33 -13.21 -7.31
C GLY A 85 -15.29 -14.35 -7.17
N VAL A 86 -14.26 -14.16 -6.33
CA VAL A 86 -13.17 -15.14 -6.15
C VAL A 86 -13.47 -16.04 -4.96
N GLU A 87 -13.48 -17.35 -5.19
CA GLU A 87 -13.62 -18.35 -4.13
C GLU A 87 -12.27 -18.73 -3.55
N LEU A 88 -12.14 -18.60 -2.23
CA LEU A 88 -10.93 -18.93 -1.47
C LEU A 88 -11.27 -19.97 -0.39
N ASP A 89 -10.38 -20.96 -0.25
CA ASP A 89 -10.43 -21.87 0.92
C ASP A 89 -9.86 -21.13 2.15
N PRO A 90 -10.68 -20.89 3.19
CA PRO A 90 -10.24 -20.17 4.38
C PRO A 90 -9.13 -20.88 5.15
N ASP A 91 -8.98 -22.20 4.99
CA ASP A 91 -8.02 -22.98 5.75
C ASP A 91 -6.64 -23.11 5.08
N SER A 92 -6.56 -22.90 3.77
CA SER A 92 -5.29 -23.02 3.03
C SER A 92 -4.86 -21.74 2.32
N GLN A 93 -5.78 -20.87 1.90
CA GLN A 93 -5.51 -19.75 0.99
C GLN A 93 -5.53 -18.37 1.64
N ILE A 94 -5.60 -18.28 2.97
CA ILE A 94 -5.70 -17.02 3.71
C ILE A 94 -4.74 -17.01 4.91
N CYS A 95 -4.03 -15.89 5.08
CA CYS A 95 -3.19 -15.59 6.25
C CYS A 95 -3.42 -14.16 6.72
N VAL A 96 -3.74 -13.96 8.00
CA VAL A 96 -3.80 -12.63 8.62
C VAL A 96 -2.39 -12.15 8.95
N VAL A 97 -2.10 -10.87 8.71
CA VAL A 97 -0.78 -10.26 8.90
C VAL A 97 -0.87 -8.99 9.76
N LEU A 98 0.24 -8.59 10.38
CA LEU A 98 0.38 -7.36 11.17
C LEU A 98 0.51 -6.10 10.26
N GLY A 99 -0.42 -5.97 9.31
CA GLY A 99 -0.42 -4.97 8.25
C GLY A 99 0.41 -5.39 7.04
N GLY A 100 0.13 -4.79 5.87
CA GLY A 100 0.72 -5.19 4.60
C GLY A 100 2.26 -5.18 4.60
N LYS A 101 2.91 -4.20 5.25
CA LYS A 101 4.39 -4.11 5.29
C LYS A 101 5.04 -5.33 5.94
N GLU A 102 4.51 -5.79 7.06
CA GLU A 102 5.00 -7.01 7.73
C GLU A 102 4.76 -8.23 6.84
N GLY A 103 3.55 -8.36 6.27
CA GLY A 103 3.23 -9.47 5.38
C GLY A 103 4.14 -9.56 4.16
N LEU A 104 4.42 -8.43 3.50
CA LEU A 104 5.36 -8.35 2.37
C LEU A 104 6.78 -8.77 2.78
N SER A 105 7.27 -8.29 3.93
CA SER A 105 8.59 -8.68 4.44
C SER A 105 8.64 -10.16 4.82
N SER A 106 7.55 -10.71 5.32
CA SER A 106 7.45 -12.15 5.65
C SER A 106 7.38 -13.02 4.39
N LEU A 107 6.74 -12.55 3.30
CA LEU A 107 6.82 -13.20 1.99
C LEU A 107 8.27 -13.24 1.48
N GLY A 108 9.01 -12.12 1.59
CA GLY A 108 10.43 -12.11 1.24
C GLY A 108 11.22 -13.20 1.97
N ARG A 109 11.05 -13.30 3.27
CA ARG A 109 11.71 -14.35 4.09
C ARG A 109 11.28 -15.77 3.72
N ALA A 110 10.06 -15.94 3.22
CA ALA A 110 9.56 -17.25 2.81
C ALA A 110 10.14 -17.72 1.47
N PHE A 111 10.50 -16.81 0.57
CA PHE A 111 10.78 -17.16 -0.84
C PHE A 111 12.15 -16.72 -1.35
N VAL A 112 12.75 -15.66 -0.79
CA VAL A 112 13.99 -15.08 -1.31
C VAL A 112 15.20 -15.62 -0.56
N ASN A 113 16.10 -16.29 -1.29
CA ASN A 113 17.42 -16.69 -0.78
C ASN A 113 18.46 -15.59 -1.05
N PRO A 114 19.60 -15.61 -0.35
CA PRO A 114 20.74 -14.76 -0.69
C PRO A 114 21.12 -14.92 -2.16
N GLY A 115 21.19 -13.79 -2.87
CA GLY A 115 21.52 -13.72 -4.29
C GLY A 115 20.37 -13.87 -5.28
N ASP A 116 19.18 -14.29 -4.84
CA ASP A 116 17.99 -14.31 -5.68
C ASP A 116 17.60 -12.90 -6.13
N SER A 117 16.99 -12.78 -7.33
CA SER A 117 16.47 -11.51 -7.83
C SER A 117 15.02 -11.29 -7.43
N VAL A 118 14.69 -10.04 -7.08
CA VAL A 118 13.33 -9.58 -6.82
C VAL A 118 13.00 -8.48 -7.81
N ALA A 119 12.05 -8.72 -8.69
CA ALA A 119 11.54 -7.74 -9.63
C ALA A 119 10.64 -6.76 -8.90
N ALA A 120 11.07 -5.51 -8.84
CA ALA A 120 10.41 -4.42 -8.12
C ALA A 120 10.21 -3.21 -9.04
N PRO A 121 8.99 -2.65 -9.10
CA PRO A 121 8.76 -1.43 -9.87
C PRO A 121 9.50 -0.23 -9.27
N SER A 122 9.79 0.76 -10.10
CA SER A 122 10.38 2.05 -9.72
C SER A 122 9.77 3.17 -10.58
N PRO A 123 9.18 4.24 -9.99
CA PRO A 123 9.05 4.48 -8.56
C PRO A 123 8.05 3.53 -7.89
N ALA A 124 8.27 3.16 -6.64
CA ALA A 124 7.39 2.28 -5.89
C ALA A 124 7.50 2.43 -4.38
N TYR A 125 6.62 1.75 -3.66
CA TYR A 125 6.74 1.63 -2.22
C TYR A 125 8.06 0.95 -1.84
N PRO A 126 8.92 1.60 -1.04
CA PRO A 126 10.31 1.14 -0.83
C PRO A 126 10.44 -0.26 -0.24
N VAL A 127 9.38 -0.83 0.33
CA VAL A 127 9.44 -2.14 0.99
C VAL A 127 9.83 -3.27 0.03
N TYR A 128 9.49 -3.19 -1.26
CA TYR A 128 9.81 -4.26 -2.21
C TYR A 128 11.33 -4.39 -2.41
N ALA A 129 11.99 -3.27 -2.65
CA ALA A 129 13.45 -3.25 -2.80
C ALA A 129 14.19 -3.40 -1.46
N GLN A 130 13.76 -2.68 -0.42
CA GLN A 130 14.47 -2.60 0.84
C GLN A 130 14.07 -3.71 1.80
N GLY A 131 12.76 -3.82 2.12
CA GLY A 131 12.22 -4.75 3.11
C GLY A 131 12.18 -6.20 2.64
N VAL A 132 12.14 -6.44 1.33
CA VAL A 132 12.15 -7.77 0.72
C VAL A 132 13.52 -8.09 0.14
N ALA A 133 13.91 -7.48 -0.98
CA ALA A 133 15.15 -7.86 -1.65
C ALA A 133 16.38 -7.66 -0.74
N THR A 134 16.65 -6.43 -0.27
CA THR A 134 17.88 -6.11 0.48
C THR A 134 17.96 -6.85 1.83
N LEU A 135 16.85 -6.91 2.58
CA LEU A 135 16.86 -7.59 3.90
C LEU A 135 16.93 -9.12 3.80
N CYS A 136 16.65 -9.71 2.64
CA CYS A 136 16.85 -11.14 2.38
C CYS A 136 18.20 -11.42 1.67
N ASP A 137 19.11 -10.44 1.59
CA ASP A 137 20.37 -10.54 0.85
C ASP A 137 20.19 -10.86 -0.64
N GLY A 138 19.00 -10.56 -1.20
CA GLY A 138 18.67 -10.63 -2.61
C GLY A 138 19.14 -9.42 -3.40
N LYS A 139 18.88 -9.45 -4.71
CA LYS A 139 19.18 -8.39 -5.68
C LYS A 139 17.87 -7.73 -6.13
N VAL A 140 17.88 -6.43 -6.30
CA VAL A 140 16.77 -5.69 -6.91
C VAL A 140 16.89 -5.75 -8.42
N GLN A 141 15.87 -6.24 -9.10
CA GLN A 141 15.68 -6.19 -10.54
C GLN A 141 14.64 -5.11 -10.83
N THR A 142 15.11 -3.94 -11.24
CA THR A 142 14.24 -2.75 -11.38
C THR A 142 13.37 -2.85 -12.61
N MET A 143 12.10 -2.54 -12.45
CA MET A 143 11.12 -2.39 -13.54
C MET A 143 10.66 -0.94 -13.62
N PRO A 144 11.12 -0.14 -14.59
CA PRO A 144 10.79 1.27 -14.70
C PRO A 144 9.30 1.52 -14.93
N LEU A 145 8.73 2.41 -14.12
CA LEU A 145 7.39 2.97 -14.29
C LEU A 145 7.53 4.42 -14.75
N THR A 146 7.21 4.70 -15.99
CA THR A 146 7.32 6.03 -16.58
C THR A 146 5.98 6.52 -17.13
N LYS A 147 5.89 7.81 -17.43
CA LYS A 147 4.68 8.35 -18.05
C LYS A 147 4.43 7.73 -19.44
N GLU A 148 5.50 7.45 -20.18
CA GLU A 148 5.46 6.87 -21.53
C GLU A 148 4.88 5.45 -21.55
N ASN A 149 5.13 4.65 -20.50
CA ASN A 149 4.55 3.31 -20.38
C ASN A 149 3.26 3.30 -19.51
N GLY A 150 2.68 4.47 -19.22
CA GLY A 150 1.47 4.59 -18.40
C GLY A 150 1.67 4.13 -16.95
N PHE A 151 2.91 4.13 -16.45
CA PHE A 151 3.31 3.59 -15.15
C PHE A 151 3.00 2.09 -14.99
N LEU A 152 3.06 1.32 -16.09
CA LEU A 152 2.95 -0.12 -16.12
C LEU A 152 4.31 -0.73 -16.47
N PRO A 153 4.81 -1.73 -15.72
CA PRO A 153 6.14 -2.29 -15.98
C PRO A 153 6.15 -3.19 -17.22
N ASP A 154 7.29 -3.24 -17.90
CA ASP A 154 7.58 -4.30 -18.85
C ASP A 154 7.87 -5.60 -18.08
N LEU A 155 6.99 -6.61 -18.24
CA LEU A 155 7.09 -7.87 -17.52
C LEU A 155 8.29 -8.74 -17.99
N ASN A 156 8.83 -8.52 -19.19
CA ASN A 156 10.06 -9.19 -19.63
C ASN A 156 11.25 -8.86 -18.71
N LEU A 157 11.22 -7.66 -18.07
CA LEU A 157 12.23 -7.28 -17.08
C LEU A 157 12.12 -8.08 -15.77
N ALA A 158 11.10 -8.91 -15.58
CA ALA A 158 10.96 -9.79 -14.41
C ALA A 158 11.42 -11.22 -14.68
N GLU A 159 11.88 -11.55 -15.88
CA GLU A 159 12.39 -12.88 -16.19
C GLU A 159 13.53 -13.30 -15.25
N GLY A 160 13.45 -14.53 -14.75
CA GLY A 160 14.42 -15.08 -13.80
C GLY A 160 14.32 -14.53 -12.39
N ALA A 161 13.39 -13.63 -12.11
CA ALA A 161 13.16 -13.15 -10.74
C ALA A 161 12.48 -14.22 -9.89
N LYS A 162 12.89 -14.30 -8.61
CA LYS A 162 12.26 -15.20 -7.63
C LYS A 162 10.90 -14.65 -7.16
N MET A 163 10.79 -13.32 -7.06
CA MET A 163 9.52 -12.64 -6.77
C MET A 163 9.33 -11.46 -7.73
N LEU A 164 8.08 -11.22 -8.08
CA LEU A 164 7.62 -10.06 -8.83
C LEU A 164 6.58 -9.31 -8.01
N PHE A 165 6.78 -8.01 -7.79
CA PHE A 165 5.79 -7.13 -7.14
C PHE A 165 5.11 -6.24 -8.17
N VAL A 166 3.78 -6.15 -8.05
CA VAL A 166 2.95 -5.12 -8.68
C VAL A 166 2.06 -4.47 -7.64
N ASN A 167 1.71 -3.19 -7.83
CA ASN A 167 0.88 -2.45 -6.89
C ASN A 167 -0.07 -1.54 -7.68
N TYR A 168 -1.33 -1.93 -7.78
CA TYR A 168 -2.38 -1.16 -8.46
C TYR A 168 -3.70 -1.25 -7.68
N PRO A 169 -4.30 -0.09 -7.29
CA PRO A 169 -3.82 1.29 -7.52
C PRO A 169 -2.45 1.56 -6.89
N ASN A 170 -1.62 2.34 -7.61
CA ASN A 170 -0.19 2.45 -7.32
C ASN A 170 0.14 3.54 -6.29
N ASN A 171 1.04 3.25 -5.40
CA ASN A 171 1.77 4.21 -4.60
C ASN A 171 3.24 4.25 -5.10
N PRO A 172 3.76 5.38 -5.62
CA PRO A 172 3.29 6.75 -5.38
C PRO A 172 2.43 7.36 -6.49
N THR A 173 2.36 6.78 -7.68
CA THR A 173 1.89 7.44 -8.90
C THR A 173 0.38 7.62 -8.99
N GLY A 174 -0.39 6.83 -8.23
CA GLY A 174 -1.84 6.75 -8.37
C GLY A 174 -2.30 5.92 -9.58
N ALA A 175 -1.41 5.50 -10.46
CA ALA A 175 -1.77 4.76 -11.66
C ALA A 175 -2.61 3.52 -11.37
N ILE A 176 -3.46 3.18 -12.33
CA ILE A 176 -4.25 1.94 -12.35
C ILE A 176 -3.78 1.05 -13.50
N ALA A 177 -3.91 -0.25 -13.33
CA ALA A 177 -3.58 -1.19 -14.39
C ALA A 177 -4.74 -1.33 -15.38
N THR A 178 -4.39 -1.51 -16.66
CA THR A 178 -5.34 -1.78 -17.73
C THR A 178 -5.72 -3.27 -17.74
N GLU A 179 -6.85 -3.59 -18.37
CA GLU A 179 -7.27 -4.98 -18.59
C GLU A 179 -6.19 -5.78 -19.34
N PHE A 180 -5.58 -5.17 -20.36
CA PHE A 180 -4.49 -5.78 -21.12
C PHE A 180 -3.28 -6.11 -20.23
N PHE A 181 -2.93 -5.22 -19.30
CA PHE A 181 -1.84 -5.48 -18.36
C PHE A 181 -2.17 -6.66 -17.43
N TRP A 182 -3.41 -6.75 -16.91
CA TRP A 182 -3.81 -7.87 -16.06
C TRP A 182 -3.74 -9.21 -16.79
N GLN A 183 -4.16 -9.25 -18.07
CA GLN A 183 -4.04 -10.44 -18.92
C GLN A 183 -2.58 -10.81 -19.16
N SER A 184 -1.71 -9.83 -19.46
CA SER A 184 -0.28 -10.06 -19.64
C SER A 184 0.39 -10.56 -18.35
N LEU A 185 -0.01 -10.04 -17.19
CA LEU A 185 0.50 -10.50 -15.88
C LEU A 185 -0.01 -11.91 -15.54
N GLN A 186 -1.23 -12.27 -15.96
CA GLN A 186 -1.75 -13.63 -15.86
C GLN A 186 -0.88 -14.58 -16.67
N ASP A 187 -0.65 -14.27 -17.96
CA ASP A 187 0.19 -15.09 -18.83
C ASP A 187 1.60 -15.28 -18.25
N PHE A 188 2.17 -14.19 -17.70
CA PHE A 188 3.46 -14.26 -16.99
C PHE A 188 3.39 -15.20 -15.78
N ALA A 189 2.41 -15.04 -14.90
CA ALA A 189 2.28 -15.88 -13.70
C ALA A 189 2.05 -17.36 -14.02
N ASP A 190 1.34 -17.65 -15.10
CA ASP A 190 1.00 -19.02 -15.51
C ASP A 190 2.17 -19.70 -16.25
N THR A 191 3.04 -18.93 -16.91
CA THR A 191 4.21 -19.45 -17.64
C THR A 191 5.51 -19.46 -16.83
N HIS A 192 5.56 -18.74 -15.68
CA HIS A 192 6.74 -18.66 -14.79
C HIS A 192 6.40 -19.16 -13.38
N PRO A 193 6.09 -20.46 -13.21
CA PRO A 193 5.64 -21.01 -11.92
C PRO A 193 6.69 -20.94 -10.81
N GLU A 194 7.96 -20.68 -11.14
CA GLU A 194 9.07 -20.46 -10.21
C GLU A 194 9.11 -19.04 -9.63
N THR A 195 8.41 -18.08 -10.26
CA THR A 195 8.31 -16.70 -9.82
C THR A 195 7.06 -16.48 -8.98
N VAL A 196 7.23 -16.00 -7.76
CA VAL A 196 6.10 -15.63 -6.88
C VAL A 196 5.59 -14.24 -7.26
N VAL A 197 4.46 -14.18 -7.95
CA VAL A 197 3.80 -12.91 -8.26
C VAL A 197 3.00 -12.43 -7.06
N CYS A 198 3.30 -11.23 -6.56
CA CYS A 198 2.62 -10.59 -5.45
C CYS A 198 2.00 -9.26 -5.88
N HIS A 199 0.67 -9.19 -5.84
CA HIS A 199 -0.05 -7.93 -6.00
C HIS A 199 -0.26 -7.28 -4.63
N ASP A 200 0.41 -6.15 -4.37
CA ASP A 200 0.12 -5.31 -3.21
C ASP A 200 -1.11 -4.47 -3.47
N HIS A 201 -2.23 -4.88 -2.92
CA HIS A 201 -3.56 -4.32 -3.14
C HIS A 201 -4.04 -3.46 -1.97
N ALA A 202 -3.11 -2.74 -1.32
CA ALA A 202 -3.41 -1.92 -0.14
C ALA A 202 -4.41 -0.77 -0.40
N TYR A 203 -4.56 -0.37 -1.67
CA TYR A 203 -5.46 0.73 -2.10
C TYR A 203 -6.70 0.23 -2.84
N SER A 204 -7.04 -1.06 -2.74
CA SER A 204 -8.17 -1.70 -3.41
C SER A 204 -9.50 -0.95 -3.28
N GLU A 205 -9.73 -0.36 -2.11
CA GLU A 205 -10.96 0.34 -1.79
C GLU A 205 -10.79 1.88 -1.79
N MET A 206 -9.61 2.39 -2.09
CA MET A 206 -9.37 3.84 -2.21
C MET A 206 -9.48 4.26 -3.67
N THR A 207 -10.70 4.15 -4.20
CA THR A 207 -11.06 4.44 -5.60
C THR A 207 -12.18 5.47 -5.67
N PHE A 208 -12.24 6.24 -6.77
CA PHE A 208 -13.17 7.34 -6.95
C PHE A 208 -13.97 7.18 -8.25
N GLY A 209 -15.17 7.80 -8.30
CA GLY A 209 -16.10 7.61 -9.40
C GLY A 209 -16.55 6.16 -9.52
N ASP A 210 -16.70 5.69 -10.75
CA ASP A 210 -17.17 4.34 -11.05
C ASP A 210 -16.03 3.30 -11.12
N TYR A 211 -14.78 3.71 -10.91
CA TYR A 211 -13.66 2.79 -10.96
C TYR A 211 -13.64 1.86 -9.75
N VAL A 212 -13.58 0.57 -10.05
CA VAL A 212 -13.42 -0.51 -9.06
C VAL A 212 -12.11 -1.22 -9.37
N ALA A 213 -11.19 -1.23 -8.41
CA ALA A 213 -9.92 -1.94 -8.56
C ALA A 213 -10.17 -3.46 -8.56
N PRO A 214 -9.75 -4.18 -9.61
CA PRO A 214 -9.92 -5.64 -9.66
C PRO A 214 -8.94 -6.35 -8.74
N SER A 215 -9.32 -7.53 -8.25
CA SER A 215 -8.38 -8.48 -7.66
C SER A 215 -7.63 -9.21 -8.78
N PHE A 216 -6.31 -9.35 -8.68
CA PHE A 216 -5.54 -10.14 -9.63
C PHE A 216 -5.91 -11.63 -9.58
N LEU A 217 -6.46 -12.10 -8.45
CA LEU A 217 -6.96 -13.47 -8.31
C LEU A 217 -8.24 -13.76 -9.14
N GLN A 218 -8.83 -12.74 -9.78
CA GLN A 218 -9.87 -12.93 -10.81
C GLN A 218 -9.29 -13.48 -12.12
N TYR A 219 -8.00 -13.26 -12.36
CA TYR A 219 -7.29 -13.64 -13.58
C TYR A 219 -6.51 -14.95 -13.41
N THR A 220 -5.84 -15.16 -12.28
CA THR A 220 -5.03 -16.35 -12.04
C THR A 220 -5.12 -16.86 -10.60
N LYS A 221 -4.83 -18.15 -10.40
CA LYS A 221 -4.63 -18.76 -9.09
C LYS A 221 -3.15 -18.87 -8.71
N ASN A 222 -2.24 -18.46 -9.59
CA ASN A 222 -0.78 -18.59 -9.43
C ASN A 222 -0.14 -17.34 -8.83
N ALA A 223 -0.85 -16.66 -7.94
CA ALA A 223 -0.38 -15.43 -7.32
C ALA A 223 -0.79 -15.35 -5.84
N VAL A 224 -0.28 -14.31 -5.16
CA VAL A 224 -0.78 -13.84 -3.86
C VAL A 224 -1.14 -12.35 -3.95
N GLU A 225 -2.12 -11.96 -3.16
CA GLU A 225 -2.48 -10.57 -2.93
C GLU A 225 -2.29 -10.19 -1.47
N MET A 226 -1.72 -9.00 -1.25
CA MET A 226 -1.57 -8.40 0.06
C MET A 226 -2.57 -7.28 0.26
N HIS A 227 -3.44 -7.40 1.24
CA HIS A 227 -4.46 -6.42 1.58
C HIS A 227 -4.17 -5.76 2.93
N SER A 228 -4.58 -4.51 3.08
CA SER A 228 -4.39 -3.73 4.31
C SER A 228 -5.63 -2.94 4.66
N LEU A 229 -6.06 -3.00 5.92
CA LEU A 229 -7.14 -2.15 6.41
C LEU A 229 -6.68 -0.73 6.74
N SER A 230 -5.37 -0.50 6.73
CA SER A 230 -4.78 0.81 7.03
C SER A 230 -5.38 1.95 6.21
N LYS A 231 -5.78 1.68 4.96
CA LYS A 231 -6.24 2.71 4.02
C LYS A 231 -7.76 2.71 3.85
N VAL A 232 -8.39 1.54 3.87
CA VAL A 232 -9.83 1.36 3.72
C VAL A 232 -10.62 1.92 4.90
N PHE A 233 -10.15 1.61 6.12
CA PHE A 233 -10.82 1.99 7.37
C PHE A 233 -10.03 2.99 8.21
N ASN A 234 -9.06 3.71 7.63
CA ASN A 234 -8.18 4.63 8.35
C ASN A 234 -7.56 3.99 9.60
N ALA A 235 -7.23 2.71 9.52
CA ALA A 235 -6.84 1.85 10.65
C ALA A 235 -5.33 1.59 10.69
N THR A 236 -4.52 2.59 10.35
CA THR A 236 -3.05 2.46 10.22
C THR A 236 -2.38 1.98 11.49
N GLY A 237 -2.76 2.53 12.64
CA GLY A 237 -2.22 2.21 13.95
C GLY A 237 -2.60 0.82 14.47
N PHE A 238 -3.67 0.22 13.98
CA PHE A 238 -4.14 -1.10 14.42
C PHE A 238 -3.34 -2.27 13.84
N ARG A 239 -2.48 -2.02 12.87
CA ARG A 239 -1.55 -3.01 12.31
C ARG A 239 -2.23 -4.29 11.85
N ILE A 240 -3.21 -4.22 10.95
CA ILE A 240 -3.96 -5.38 10.48
C ILE A 240 -4.08 -5.39 8.95
N GLY A 241 -3.97 -6.58 8.38
CA GLY A 241 -4.16 -6.89 6.97
C GLY A 241 -4.23 -8.39 6.77
N PHE A 242 -4.26 -8.81 5.53
CA PHE A 242 -4.26 -10.23 5.19
C PHE A 242 -3.60 -10.46 3.83
N CYS A 243 -3.05 -11.66 3.68
CA CYS A 243 -2.54 -12.19 2.42
C CYS A 243 -3.43 -13.33 1.96
N VAL A 244 -3.78 -13.35 0.69
CA VAL A 244 -4.63 -14.38 0.09
C VAL A 244 -4.00 -14.88 -1.21
N GLY A 245 -4.30 -16.11 -1.63
CA GLY A 245 -3.86 -16.63 -2.93
C GLY A 245 -3.50 -18.11 -2.91
N ARG A 246 -2.50 -18.47 -3.68
CA ARG A 246 -2.08 -19.87 -3.88
C ARG A 246 -1.70 -20.55 -2.56
N ALA A 247 -2.29 -21.72 -2.31
CA ALA A 247 -2.26 -22.36 -1.00
C ALA A 247 -0.84 -22.71 -0.49
N ASP A 248 0.05 -23.17 -1.37
CA ASP A 248 1.44 -23.45 -1.00
C ASP A 248 2.25 -22.18 -0.71
N TYR A 249 1.94 -21.06 -1.37
CA TYR A 249 2.54 -19.75 -1.06
C TYR A 249 2.07 -19.23 0.31
N ILE A 250 0.79 -19.38 0.60
CA ILE A 250 0.24 -19.04 1.93
C ILE A 250 0.82 -19.96 3.03
N ALA A 251 1.01 -21.25 2.76
CA ALA A 251 1.63 -22.16 3.70
C ALA A 251 3.09 -21.75 4.01
N ALA A 252 3.87 -21.36 3.00
CA ALA A 252 5.23 -20.85 3.17
C ALA A 252 5.27 -19.54 3.98
N LEU A 253 4.37 -18.60 3.69
CA LEU A 253 4.21 -17.35 4.46
C LEU A 253 3.91 -17.65 5.93
N VAL A 254 2.94 -18.54 6.22
CA VAL A 254 2.57 -18.92 7.59
C VAL A 254 3.76 -19.55 8.31
N LYS A 255 4.53 -20.42 7.63
CA LYS A 255 5.73 -21.06 8.20
C LYS A 255 6.80 -20.02 8.57
N ALA A 256 7.09 -19.05 7.69
CA ALA A 256 8.03 -17.96 7.97
C ALA A 256 7.53 -17.07 9.11
N LYS A 257 6.26 -16.65 9.04
CA LYS A 257 5.61 -15.77 10.02
C LYS A 257 5.56 -16.40 11.42
N SER A 258 5.35 -17.70 11.54
CA SER A 258 5.31 -18.41 12.82
C SER A 258 6.63 -18.34 13.61
N GLN A 259 7.74 -17.94 12.96
CA GLN A 259 9.04 -17.72 13.61
C GLN A 259 9.30 -16.24 13.94
N ILE A 260 8.35 -15.35 13.62
CA ILE A 260 8.48 -13.88 13.77
C ILE A 260 7.50 -13.38 14.83
N ASP A 261 6.26 -13.84 14.77
CA ASP A 261 5.18 -13.45 15.67
C ASP A 261 4.23 -14.62 15.96
N SER A 262 3.35 -14.43 16.93
CA SER A 262 2.32 -15.39 17.32
C SER A 262 0.93 -15.00 16.83
N GLY A 263 0.85 -14.26 15.73
CA GLY A 263 -0.39 -13.76 15.14
C GLY A 263 -0.80 -12.37 15.64
N ALA A 264 -1.70 -11.74 14.90
CA ALA A 264 -2.26 -10.43 15.25
C ALA A 264 -3.22 -10.57 16.46
N PRO A 265 -3.43 -9.50 17.27
CA PRO A 265 -4.39 -9.52 18.37
C PRO A 265 -5.81 -9.89 17.92
N LEU A 266 -6.47 -10.81 18.66
CA LEU A 266 -7.78 -11.34 18.28
C LEU A 266 -8.85 -10.28 18.14
N MET A 267 -8.90 -9.32 19.06
CA MET A 267 -9.87 -8.21 19.01
C MET A 267 -9.77 -7.41 17.72
N ILE A 268 -8.54 -7.17 17.23
CA ILE A 268 -8.32 -6.41 15.99
C ILE A 268 -8.71 -7.25 14.76
N GLN A 269 -8.40 -8.54 14.78
CA GLN A 269 -8.80 -9.46 13.72
C GLN A 269 -10.32 -9.55 13.61
N ARG A 270 -11.04 -9.65 14.73
CA ARG A 270 -12.50 -9.71 14.76
C ARG A 270 -13.14 -8.41 14.29
N ALA A 271 -12.60 -7.25 14.72
CA ALA A 271 -13.05 -5.95 14.21
C ALA A 271 -12.85 -5.81 12.70
N MET A 272 -11.74 -6.35 12.15
CA MET A 272 -11.54 -6.46 10.70
C MET A 272 -12.63 -7.29 10.04
N ALA A 273 -12.95 -8.46 10.59
CA ALA A 273 -13.98 -9.35 10.05
C ALA A 273 -15.36 -8.67 10.01
N ASP A 274 -15.73 -7.95 11.08
CA ASP A 274 -16.99 -7.20 11.13
C ASP A 274 -17.01 -6.06 10.10
N GLY A 275 -15.89 -5.34 9.94
CA GLY A 275 -15.77 -4.32 8.91
C GLY A 275 -15.95 -4.88 7.50
N LEU A 276 -15.33 -6.01 7.19
CA LEU A 276 -15.50 -6.71 5.91
C LEU A 276 -16.90 -7.28 5.72
N ALA A 277 -17.59 -7.70 6.79
CA ALA A 277 -18.97 -8.17 6.74
C ALA A 277 -19.98 -7.05 6.38
N GLY A 278 -19.58 -5.79 6.49
CA GLY A 278 -20.36 -4.64 6.04
C GLY A 278 -20.53 -4.54 4.51
N TYR A 279 -19.69 -5.23 3.73
CA TYR A 279 -19.82 -5.28 2.27
C TYR A 279 -21.03 -6.13 1.86
N ARG A 280 -21.81 -5.64 0.88
CA ARG A 280 -22.95 -6.34 0.28
C ARG A 280 -22.64 -6.64 -1.19
N GLY A 281 -22.02 -7.78 -1.45
CA GLY A 281 -21.49 -8.06 -2.77
C GLY A 281 -20.41 -7.05 -3.15
N THR A 282 -20.62 -6.32 -4.24
CA THR A 282 -19.70 -5.27 -4.71
C THR A 282 -19.87 -3.93 -4.01
N GLU A 283 -20.94 -3.75 -3.21
CA GLU A 283 -21.23 -2.49 -2.54
C GLU A 283 -20.46 -2.36 -1.22
N PRO A 284 -19.64 -1.30 -1.06
CA PRO A 284 -18.93 -1.05 0.19
C PRO A 284 -19.86 -0.48 1.28
N PRO A 285 -19.47 -0.59 2.56
CA PRO A 285 -20.17 0.06 3.67
C PRO A 285 -20.28 1.58 3.47
N LYS A 286 -21.32 2.20 4.01
CA LYS A 286 -21.54 3.65 3.90
C LYS A 286 -20.33 4.47 4.35
N GLU A 287 -19.69 4.06 5.43
CA GLU A 287 -18.51 4.72 5.97
C GLU A 287 -17.34 4.72 4.98
N VAL A 288 -17.15 3.65 4.23
CA VAL A 288 -16.14 3.59 3.15
C VAL A 288 -16.51 4.52 2.01
N VAL A 289 -17.80 4.61 1.66
CA VAL A 289 -18.29 5.56 0.64
C VAL A 289 -18.03 7.01 1.08
N GLU A 290 -18.29 7.33 2.35
CA GLU A 290 -18.04 8.67 2.91
C GLU A 290 -16.55 9.02 2.92
N ILE A 291 -15.69 8.09 3.33
CA ILE A 291 -14.22 8.26 3.26
C ILE A 291 -13.77 8.53 1.82
N ARG A 292 -14.25 7.74 0.87
CA ARG A 292 -13.93 7.94 -0.56
C ARG A 292 -14.38 9.31 -1.06
N LYS A 293 -15.57 9.77 -0.68
CA LYS A 293 -16.09 11.09 -1.06
C LYS A 293 -15.16 12.20 -0.57
N ILE A 294 -14.75 12.16 0.70
CA ILE A 294 -13.87 13.17 1.29
C ILE A 294 -12.52 13.21 0.56
N TYR A 295 -11.88 12.06 0.34
CA TYR A 295 -10.61 12.02 -0.39
C TYR A 295 -10.75 12.37 -1.88
N GLY A 296 -11.87 12.03 -2.50
CA GLY A 296 -12.20 12.44 -3.86
C GLY A 296 -12.31 13.95 -4.03
N GLU A 297 -12.98 14.64 -3.10
CA GLU A 297 -13.09 16.11 -3.07
C GLU A 297 -11.72 16.76 -2.88
N ARG A 298 -10.90 16.26 -1.95
CA ARG A 298 -9.54 16.72 -1.73
C ARG A 298 -8.68 16.56 -2.98
N ARG A 299 -8.82 15.41 -3.67
CA ARG A 299 -8.09 15.10 -4.89
C ARG A 299 -8.45 16.06 -6.01
N ALA A 300 -9.74 16.19 -6.31
CA ALA A 300 -10.22 17.06 -7.38
C ALA A 300 -9.74 18.52 -7.19
N TYR A 301 -9.79 19.03 -5.96
CA TYR A 301 -9.28 20.35 -5.64
C TYR A 301 -7.75 20.43 -5.86
N THR A 302 -6.99 19.49 -5.31
CA THR A 302 -5.52 19.52 -5.35
C THR A 302 -4.99 19.42 -6.78
N GLU A 303 -5.54 18.49 -7.58
CA GLU A 303 -5.15 18.32 -8.98
C GLU A 303 -5.41 19.61 -9.79
N LYS A 304 -6.57 20.23 -9.58
CA LYS A 304 -6.89 21.51 -10.23
C LYS A 304 -5.90 22.60 -9.84
N ALA A 305 -5.64 22.77 -8.54
CA ALA A 305 -4.75 23.80 -8.03
C ALA A 305 -3.30 23.60 -8.53
N LEU A 306 -2.79 22.37 -8.56
CA LEU A 306 -1.46 22.09 -9.08
C LEU A 306 -1.33 22.37 -10.58
N ARG A 307 -2.39 22.08 -11.38
CA ARG A 307 -2.41 22.45 -12.81
C ARG A 307 -2.44 23.95 -13.01
N GLU A 308 -3.17 24.70 -12.18
CA GLU A 308 -3.18 26.18 -12.19
C GLU A 308 -1.80 26.76 -11.85
N LEU A 309 -0.98 26.05 -11.05
CA LEU A 309 0.43 26.37 -10.81
C LEU A 309 1.37 25.92 -11.96
N GLY A 310 0.83 25.39 -13.05
CA GLY A 310 1.60 24.96 -14.23
C GLY A 310 2.27 23.60 -14.10
N LEU A 311 1.89 22.77 -13.12
CA LEU A 311 2.49 21.45 -12.94
C LEU A 311 1.79 20.38 -13.80
N ASP A 312 2.56 19.41 -14.29
CA ASP A 312 2.04 18.24 -15.01
C ASP A 312 1.58 17.18 -14.01
N VAL A 313 0.29 17.15 -13.73
CA VAL A 313 -0.34 16.26 -12.75
C VAL A 313 -0.81 14.98 -13.42
N ILE A 314 -0.38 13.84 -12.87
CA ILE A 314 -0.83 12.53 -13.32
C ILE A 314 -2.25 12.26 -12.82
N GLU A 315 -3.16 12.08 -13.77
CA GLU A 315 -4.56 11.76 -13.47
C GLU A 315 -4.71 10.33 -12.94
N SER A 316 -5.59 10.18 -11.96
CA SER A 316 -5.88 8.86 -11.41
C SER A 316 -7.25 8.83 -10.76
N PRO A 317 -8.04 7.76 -10.95
CA PRO A 317 -9.29 7.55 -10.24
C PRO A 317 -9.07 6.84 -8.88
N ALA A 318 -7.85 6.82 -8.35
CA ALA A 318 -7.55 6.03 -7.16
C ALA A 318 -6.44 6.63 -6.29
N THR A 319 -6.30 6.11 -5.10
CA THR A 319 -5.41 6.51 -4.01
C THR A 319 -5.66 7.94 -3.50
N PHE A 320 -5.20 8.25 -2.33
CA PHE A 320 -5.16 9.62 -1.80
C PHE A 320 -3.79 10.30 -2.05
N TYR A 321 -3.04 9.83 -3.07
CA TYR A 321 -1.81 10.47 -3.51
C TYR A 321 -2.02 11.21 -4.81
N VAL A 322 -1.43 12.38 -4.92
CA VAL A 322 -1.28 13.10 -6.18
C VAL A 322 0.19 13.06 -6.57
N TRP A 323 0.48 12.64 -7.79
CA TRP A 323 1.80 12.56 -8.38
C TRP A 323 1.92 13.63 -9.45
N ALA A 324 2.91 14.52 -9.32
CA ALA A 324 3.06 15.65 -10.23
C ALA A 324 4.53 15.83 -10.63
N ARG A 325 4.79 16.10 -11.90
CA ARG A 325 6.10 16.47 -12.39
C ARG A 325 6.32 17.96 -12.14
N VAL A 326 7.49 18.30 -11.60
CA VAL A 326 7.87 19.67 -11.24
C VAL A 326 9.12 20.17 -12.00
N GLY A 327 9.71 19.33 -12.84
CA GLY A 327 10.90 19.62 -13.62
C GLY A 327 11.80 18.40 -13.80
N ASP A 328 13.07 18.61 -14.09
CA ASP A 328 14.06 17.54 -14.21
C ASP A 328 14.72 17.19 -12.85
N ASP A 329 14.58 18.07 -11.85
CA ASP A 329 14.97 17.87 -10.46
C ASP A 329 13.89 18.45 -9.54
N GLU A 330 13.35 17.63 -8.68
CA GLU A 330 12.28 18.02 -7.75
C GLU A 330 12.80 18.72 -6.48
N LEU A 331 14.10 18.63 -6.16
CA LEU A 331 14.62 19.16 -4.89
C LEU A 331 14.44 20.67 -4.73
N PRO A 332 14.61 21.51 -5.76
CA PRO A 332 14.31 22.95 -5.66
C PRO A 332 12.85 23.24 -5.32
N PHE A 333 11.92 22.45 -5.88
CA PHE A 333 10.50 22.59 -5.56
C PHE A 333 10.22 22.16 -4.11
N VAL A 334 10.78 21.02 -3.68
CA VAL A 334 10.63 20.50 -2.30
C VAL A 334 11.17 21.52 -1.29
N GLN A 335 12.33 22.14 -1.57
CA GLN A 335 12.89 23.17 -0.70
C GLN A 335 12.00 24.41 -0.65
N ARG A 336 11.52 24.91 -1.79
CA ARG A 336 10.57 26.04 -1.84
C ARG A 336 9.29 25.73 -1.04
N ALA A 337 8.71 24.55 -1.21
CA ALA A 337 7.55 24.15 -0.43
C ALA A 337 7.84 24.18 1.07
N LEU A 338 8.99 23.65 1.48
CA LEU A 338 9.42 23.64 2.88
C LEU A 338 9.64 25.06 3.44
N ASP A 339 10.17 26.01 2.64
CA ASP A 339 10.36 27.41 3.03
C ASP A 339 9.00 28.08 3.30
N HIS A 340 7.95 27.65 2.61
CA HIS A 340 6.55 28.06 2.83
C HIS A 340 5.80 27.20 3.85
N ASP A 341 6.51 26.41 4.66
CA ASP A 341 5.97 25.52 5.70
C ASP A 341 5.04 24.43 5.14
N ILE A 342 5.33 23.96 3.93
CA ILE A 342 4.63 22.85 3.30
C ILE A 342 5.61 21.70 3.11
N VAL A 343 5.20 20.50 3.51
CA VAL A 343 6.00 19.29 3.32
C VAL A 343 5.38 18.45 2.21
N VAL A 344 6.17 18.16 1.18
CA VAL A 344 5.83 17.21 0.10
C VAL A 344 6.93 16.14 0.03
N THR A 345 6.62 14.97 -0.51
CA THR A 345 7.62 13.91 -0.64
C THR A 345 8.33 14.00 -1.99
N PRO A 346 9.68 14.09 -2.02
CA PRO A 346 10.42 14.05 -3.27
C PRO A 346 10.28 12.68 -3.94
N GLY A 347 10.09 12.68 -5.26
CA GLY A 347 9.83 11.46 -6.00
C GLY A 347 10.99 10.48 -6.02
N ARG A 348 12.26 11.00 -6.01
CA ARG A 348 13.47 10.15 -5.91
C ARG A 348 13.48 9.21 -4.71
N GLY A 349 12.72 9.52 -3.67
CA GLY A 349 12.58 8.64 -2.50
C GLY A 349 11.81 7.36 -2.76
N PHE A 350 11.16 7.25 -3.92
CA PHE A 350 10.46 6.06 -4.37
C PHE A 350 11.24 5.27 -5.45
N GLY A 351 12.37 5.79 -5.90
CA GLY A 351 13.22 5.20 -6.93
C GLY A 351 13.71 6.23 -7.95
N GLN A 352 14.65 5.82 -8.80
CA GLN A 352 15.33 6.70 -9.76
C GLN A 352 14.35 7.33 -10.77
N GLU A 353 13.32 6.59 -11.18
CA GLU A 353 12.29 7.05 -12.13
C GLU A 353 11.29 8.04 -11.49
N GLY A 354 11.40 8.24 -10.17
CA GLY A 354 10.70 9.29 -9.44
C GLY A 354 11.38 10.67 -9.48
N VAL A 355 12.61 10.77 -9.99
CA VAL A 355 13.32 12.06 -10.12
C VAL A 355 12.52 13.01 -11.01
N GLY A 356 12.40 14.27 -10.58
CA GLY A 356 11.60 15.29 -11.26
C GLY A 356 10.13 15.30 -10.86
N TYR A 357 9.69 14.39 -10.00
CA TYR A 357 8.32 14.31 -9.49
C TYR A 357 8.23 14.60 -8.00
N ILE A 358 7.04 14.97 -7.56
CA ILE A 358 6.67 15.04 -6.14
C ILE A 358 5.42 14.20 -5.89
N ARG A 359 5.30 13.68 -4.66
CA ARG A 359 4.05 13.08 -4.17
C ARG A 359 3.45 13.96 -3.09
N LEU A 360 2.16 14.27 -3.26
CA LEU A 360 1.34 14.85 -2.20
C LEU A 360 0.40 13.78 -1.65
N ALA A 361 0.32 13.70 -0.32
CA ALA A 361 -0.66 12.88 0.38
C ALA A 361 -1.82 13.76 0.84
N LEU A 362 -3.04 13.40 0.48
CA LEU A 362 -4.26 14.17 0.76
C LEU A 362 -4.81 13.92 2.17
N THR A 363 -3.92 13.65 3.10
CA THR A 363 -4.18 13.28 4.50
C THR A 363 -4.17 14.50 5.41
N GLN A 364 -4.83 15.57 4.95
CA GLN A 364 -5.09 16.79 5.70
C GLN A 364 -6.52 17.29 5.38
N PRO A 365 -7.19 18.01 6.28
CA PRO A 365 -8.48 18.63 5.98
C PRO A 365 -8.41 19.53 4.74
N LEU A 366 -9.52 19.63 4.00
CA LEU A 366 -9.55 20.34 2.71
C LEU A 366 -9.17 21.82 2.83
N ASP A 367 -9.53 22.48 3.92
CA ASP A 367 -9.13 23.87 4.21
C ASP A 367 -7.62 24.01 4.38
N ARG A 368 -6.97 23.03 5.02
CA ARG A 368 -5.50 22.98 5.16
C ARG A 368 -4.83 22.75 3.80
N ILE A 369 -5.40 21.87 2.97
CA ILE A 369 -4.91 21.65 1.60
C ILE A 369 -5.06 22.94 0.78
N LYS A 370 -6.20 23.65 0.90
CA LYS A 370 -6.41 24.93 0.23
C LYS A 370 -5.36 25.96 0.63
N LEU A 371 -5.09 26.07 1.94
CA LEU A 371 -4.05 26.96 2.45
C LEU A 371 -2.66 26.59 1.93
N ALA A 372 -2.33 25.29 1.84
CA ALA A 372 -1.07 24.83 1.28
C ALA A 372 -0.93 25.24 -0.19
N MET A 373 -1.96 25.06 -1.01
CA MET A 373 -1.93 25.46 -2.42
C MET A 373 -1.77 26.98 -2.59
N GLN A 374 -2.43 27.80 -1.73
CA GLN A 374 -2.26 29.26 -1.71
C GLN A 374 -0.83 29.69 -1.34
N ARG A 375 -0.16 28.97 -0.42
CA ARG A 375 1.23 29.24 -0.05
C ARG A 375 2.25 28.83 -1.12
N LEU A 376 1.89 27.89 -2.00
CA LEU A 376 2.74 27.45 -3.10
C LEU A 376 2.70 28.37 -4.34
N GLY A 377 1.58 29.07 -4.56
CA GLY A 377 1.38 30.05 -5.63
C GLY A 377 1.82 31.44 -5.25
#